data_d6e9b2d0235713dce9225a3f43dbbf90
#
_entry.id   d6e9b2d0235713dce9225a3f43dbbf90
#
_cell.length_a   1.000
_cell.length_b   1.000
_cell.length_c   1.000
_cell.angle_alpha   90.00
_cell.angle_beta   90.00
_cell.angle_gamma   90.00
#
_symmetry.space_group_name_H-M   'P 1'
#
loop_
_entity.id
_entity.type
_entity.pdbx_description
1 polymer ?
#
loop_
_entity_poly.entity_id
_entity_poly.type
_entity_poly.pdbx_seq_one_letter_code
_entity_poly.pdbx_strand_id
1 'polypeptide(L)'
;MVTMKHKNITILTIVFSIAIIFVSCNSTNKKLDEMKNKSKSGSDNTQSNDTTPKVTGIGGIFFFSDNPKELKKWYSNNLGLETNEWGSTFEYRNANRPEEINYLQWSPFKKGSEYFAPSKKEFMINYRVQNIEGLVKKLQTNGVTILDKIETYDYGKFVHIMDSEGNKIELWEPIDHVLTKVGGKTTK
;
A
#
# COMPACT_ATOMS: atom_id res chain seq x y z
N MET A 1 12.38 29.75 45.33
CA MET A 1 11.65 31.02 45.07
C MET A 1 12.23 31.60 43.80
N VAL A 2 11.63 31.30 42.64
CA VAL A 2 12.09 31.73 41.31
C VAL A 2 10.97 32.54 40.66
N THR A 3 11.27 33.81 40.46
CA THR A 3 10.35 34.82 39.90
C THR A 3 10.26 34.70 38.40
N MET A 4 9.06 34.45 37.86
CA MET A 4 8.75 34.50 36.43
C MET A 4 8.54 35.96 35.97
N LYS A 5 9.36 36.39 34.97
CA LYS A 5 9.16 37.67 34.29
C LYS A 5 8.20 37.50 33.13
N HIS A 6 7.09 38.24 33.18
CA HIS A 6 6.17 38.42 32.06
C HIS A 6 6.79 39.37 31.01
N LYS A 7 6.80 38.92 29.73
CA LYS A 7 7.08 39.80 28.58
C LYS A 7 5.76 40.17 27.93
N ASN A 8 5.50 41.50 27.92
CA ASN A 8 4.37 42.09 27.22
C ASN A 8 4.59 42.04 25.71
N ILE A 9 3.64 41.51 24.97
CA ILE A 9 3.61 41.56 23.50
C ILE A 9 2.65 42.68 23.11
N THR A 10 3.20 43.72 22.49
CA THR A 10 2.46 44.86 21.94
C THR A 10 1.84 44.45 20.60
N ILE A 11 0.51 44.49 20.50
CA ILE A 11 -0.24 44.26 19.27
C ILE A 11 -0.24 45.54 18.45
N LEU A 12 0.43 45.49 17.28
CA LEU A 12 0.42 46.55 16.29
C LEU A 12 -0.72 46.33 15.31
N THR A 13 -1.80 47.13 15.44
CA THR A 13 -2.94 47.15 14.51
C THR A 13 -2.57 47.94 13.27
N ILE A 14 -2.48 47.26 12.11
CA ILE A 14 -2.37 47.92 10.80
C ILE A 14 -3.74 48.00 10.18
N VAL A 15 -4.24 49.23 10.07
CA VAL A 15 -5.47 49.59 9.34
C VAL A 15 -5.13 49.70 7.86
N PHE A 16 -5.64 48.81 7.01
CA PHE A 16 -5.53 48.93 5.55
C PHE A 16 -6.85 49.51 4.99
N SER A 17 -6.76 50.68 4.39
CA SER A 17 -7.84 51.36 3.70
C SER A 17 -8.17 50.62 2.40
N ILE A 18 -9.45 50.25 2.22
CA ILE A 18 -9.98 49.63 1.01
C ILE A 18 -10.35 50.71 0.01
N ALA A 19 -9.60 50.83 -1.08
CA ALA A 19 -9.99 51.57 -2.26
C ALA A 19 -10.76 50.63 -3.20
N ILE A 20 -12.05 50.84 -3.37
CA ILE A 20 -12.91 50.10 -4.30
C ILE A 20 -12.73 50.69 -5.69
N ILE A 21 -12.12 49.96 -6.60
CA ILE A 21 -12.11 50.28 -8.03
C ILE A 21 -13.08 49.31 -8.71
N PHE A 22 -14.22 49.83 -9.17
CA PHE A 22 -15.09 49.13 -10.10
C PHE A 22 -14.47 49.10 -11.48
N VAL A 23 -14.00 47.92 -11.91
CA VAL A 23 -13.68 47.64 -13.32
C VAL A 23 -14.66 46.61 -13.84
N SER A 24 -15.36 47.03 -14.88
CA SER A 24 -16.42 46.40 -15.62
C SER A 24 -16.18 44.91 -15.95
N CYS A 25 -17.17 44.10 -15.59
CA CYS A 25 -17.33 42.69 -15.94
C CYS A 25 -17.63 42.54 -17.44
N ASN A 26 -16.72 41.92 -18.22
CA ASN A 26 -17.13 41.24 -19.48
C ASN A 26 -16.22 40.11 -19.98
N SER A 27 -15.28 39.59 -19.17
CA SER A 27 -14.40 38.49 -19.62
C SER A 27 -14.46 37.20 -18.79
N THR A 28 -15.35 37.13 -17.81
CA THR A 28 -15.46 35.97 -16.90
C THR A 28 -16.32 34.82 -17.43
N ASN A 29 -17.24 35.09 -18.37
CA ASN A 29 -18.13 34.04 -18.86
C ASN A 29 -17.48 33.11 -19.88
N LYS A 30 -16.51 33.59 -20.66
CA LYS A 30 -15.82 32.74 -21.66
C LYS A 30 -14.89 31.72 -21.05
N LYS A 31 -14.28 32.05 -19.91
CA LYS A 31 -13.35 31.15 -19.19
C LYS A 31 -14.09 30.06 -18.39
N LEU A 32 -15.32 30.32 -17.95
CA LEU A 32 -16.17 29.37 -17.23
C LEU A 32 -16.73 28.30 -18.18
N ASP A 33 -17.05 28.68 -19.43
CA ASP A 33 -17.56 27.77 -20.45
C ASP A 33 -16.43 26.88 -21.02
N GLU A 34 -15.21 27.39 -21.14
CA GLU A 34 -14.03 26.58 -21.50
C GLU A 34 -13.65 25.58 -20.38
N MET A 35 -13.82 25.93 -19.10
CA MET A 35 -13.61 24.99 -18.00
C MET A 35 -14.70 23.92 -17.92
N LYS A 36 -15.96 24.26 -18.21
CA LYS A 36 -17.06 23.29 -18.27
C LYS A 36 -16.96 22.33 -19.46
N ASN A 37 -16.43 22.78 -20.60
CA ASN A 37 -16.19 21.91 -21.74
C ASN A 37 -14.96 20.99 -21.56
N LYS A 38 -13.99 21.40 -20.71
CA LYS A 38 -12.84 20.54 -20.38
C LYS A 38 -13.18 19.45 -19.37
N SER A 39 -14.24 19.65 -18.56
CA SER A 39 -14.72 18.63 -17.59
C SER A 39 -15.67 17.59 -18.21
N LYS A 40 -16.11 17.78 -19.46
CA LYS A 40 -16.94 16.83 -20.21
C LYS A 40 -16.18 15.97 -21.22
N SER A 41 -14.85 16.15 -21.32
CA SER A 41 -14.01 15.25 -22.11
C SER A 41 -13.65 14.03 -21.27
N GLY A 42 -14.52 13.01 -21.39
CA GLY A 42 -14.18 11.62 -21.23
C GLY A 42 -13.65 11.18 -19.85
N SER A 43 -14.55 10.79 -18.95
CA SER A 43 -14.27 9.55 -18.24
C SER A 43 -14.43 8.41 -19.27
N ASP A 44 -13.49 8.31 -20.18
CA ASP A 44 -13.24 7.06 -20.87
C ASP A 44 -12.74 6.11 -19.78
N ASN A 45 -13.66 5.29 -19.29
CA ASN A 45 -13.40 4.15 -18.42
C ASN A 45 -12.77 3.04 -19.29
N THR A 46 -11.78 3.40 -20.07
CA THR A 46 -10.81 2.48 -20.64
C THR A 46 -9.96 2.04 -19.48
N GLN A 47 -10.40 0.97 -18.82
CA GLN A 47 -9.59 0.13 -17.96
C GLN A 47 -8.29 -0.13 -18.74
N SER A 48 -7.26 0.69 -18.47
CA SER A 48 -5.98 0.55 -19.15
C SER A 48 -5.46 -0.84 -18.79
N ASN A 49 -5.34 -1.72 -19.78
CA ASN A 49 -4.64 -2.99 -19.65
C ASN A 49 -3.14 -2.72 -19.47
N ASP A 50 -2.82 -1.99 -18.40
CA ASP A 50 -1.43 -1.74 -18.03
C ASP A 50 -0.79 -3.05 -17.57
N THR A 51 -0.01 -3.66 -18.44
CA THR A 51 0.75 -4.89 -18.18
C THR A 51 2.21 -4.61 -17.82
N THR A 52 2.56 -3.35 -17.50
CA THR A 52 3.92 -2.96 -17.12
C THR A 52 4.36 -3.74 -15.88
N PRO A 53 5.51 -4.46 -15.93
CA PRO A 53 6.01 -5.18 -14.78
C PRO A 53 6.38 -4.24 -13.63
N LYS A 54 5.65 -4.31 -12.52
CA LYS A 54 5.84 -3.41 -11.35
C LYS A 54 5.20 -3.94 -10.09
N VAL A 55 5.63 -3.38 -8.96
CA VAL A 55 4.92 -3.49 -7.67
C VAL A 55 3.63 -2.68 -7.72
N THR A 56 2.56 -3.24 -7.19
CA THR A 56 1.22 -2.62 -7.12
C THR A 56 0.72 -2.40 -5.69
N GLY A 57 1.41 -2.93 -4.70
CA GLY A 57 1.06 -2.75 -3.29
C GLY A 57 1.81 -3.72 -2.37
N ILE A 58 1.42 -3.73 -1.12
CA ILE A 58 1.90 -4.69 -0.13
C ILE A 58 0.87 -5.82 -0.04
N GLY A 59 1.33 -7.06 -0.18
CA GLY A 59 0.51 -8.27 -0.08
C GLY A 59 0.66 -8.99 1.25
N GLY A 60 1.77 -8.75 1.97
CA GLY A 60 1.97 -9.36 3.26
C GLY A 60 3.08 -8.73 4.09
N ILE A 61 2.94 -8.86 5.40
CA ILE A 61 3.94 -8.50 6.40
C ILE A 61 4.19 -9.75 7.24
N PHE A 62 5.37 -10.34 7.08
CA PHE A 62 5.77 -11.57 7.75
C PHE A 62 6.93 -11.26 8.69
N PHE A 63 6.91 -11.81 9.89
CA PHE A 63 7.93 -11.54 10.89
C PHE A 63 8.05 -12.69 11.88
N PHE A 64 9.18 -12.78 12.57
CA PHE A 64 9.39 -13.79 13.59
C PHE A 64 8.70 -13.43 14.90
N SER A 65 8.22 -14.47 15.57
CA SER A 65 7.65 -14.44 16.91
C SER A 65 8.11 -15.67 17.70
N ASP A 66 8.41 -15.49 18.96
CA ASP A 66 8.74 -16.60 19.85
C ASP A 66 7.54 -17.52 20.08
N ASN A 67 6.32 -16.95 20.12
CA ASN A 67 5.08 -17.70 20.26
C ASN A 67 3.97 -17.13 19.36
N PRO A 68 3.91 -17.49 18.07
CA PRO A 68 2.92 -16.97 17.15
C PRO A 68 1.46 -17.18 17.59
N LYS A 69 1.17 -18.29 18.27
CA LYS A 69 -0.19 -18.60 18.75
C LYS A 69 -0.66 -17.61 19.81
N GLU A 70 0.15 -17.38 20.84
CA GLU A 70 -0.18 -16.43 21.89
C GLU A 70 -0.17 -14.99 21.38
N LEU A 71 0.75 -14.66 20.46
CA LEU A 71 0.79 -13.35 19.85
C LEU A 71 -0.50 -13.06 19.06
N LYS A 72 -0.97 -13.99 18.23
CA LYS A 72 -2.23 -13.86 17.50
C LYS A 72 -3.41 -13.65 18.45
N LYS A 73 -3.48 -14.43 19.53
CA LYS A 73 -4.49 -14.27 20.57
C LYS A 73 -4.44 -12.89 21.22
N TRP A 74 -3.24 -12.39 21.51
CA TRP A 74 -3.07 -11.06 22.08
C TRP A 74 -3.62 -9.96 21.15
N TYR A 75 -3.28 -10.02 19.85
CA TYR A 75 -3.76 -9.08 18.84
C TYR A 75 -5.28 -9.16 18.66
N SER A 76 -5.84 -10.37 18.68
CA SER A 76 -7.28 -10.56 18.62
C SER A 76 -7.99 -9.94 19.81
N ASN A 77 -7.51 -10.21 21.04
CA ASN A 77 -8.13 -9.75 22.26
C ASN A 77 -7.99 -8.24 22.51
N ASN A 78 -6.87 -7.64 22.09
CA ASN A 78 -6.56 -6.25 22.43
C ASN A 78 -6.78 -5.27 21.28
N LEU A 79 -6.66 -5.73 20.02
CA LEU A 79 -6.78 -4.89 18.84
C LEU A 79 -7.91 -5.33 17.90
N GLY A 80 -8.64 -6.41 18.25
CA GLY A 80 -9.77 -6.88 17.46
C GLY A 80 -9.40 -7.50 16.11
N LEU A 81 -8.16 -7.98 15.93
CA LEU A 81 -7.79 -8.67 14.70
C LEU A 81 -8.55 -10.00 14.58
N GLU A 82 -9.18 -10.22 13.43
CA GLU A 82 -9.72 -11.53 13.06
C GLU A 82 -8.55 -12.45 12.66
N THR A 83 -8.17 -13.35 13.57
CA THR A 83 -7.00 -14.23 13.38
C THR A 83 -7.40 -15.66 13.07
N ASN A 84 -6.59 -16.32 12.24
CA ASN A 84 -6.67 -17.73 11.90
C ASN A 84 -5.32 -18.45 12.13
N GLU A 85 -5.15 -19.66 11.61
CA GLU A 85 -3.89 -20.41 11.75
C GLU A 85 -2.69 -19.67 11.14
N TRP A 86 -2.89 -18.92 10.07
CA TRP A 86 -1.84 -18.23 9.31
C TRP A 86 -1.54 -16.82 9.82
N GLY A 87 -2.46 -16.18 10.51
CA GLY A 87 -2.31 -14.80 10.97
C GLY A 87 -3.63 -14.02 10.90
N SER A 88 -3.61 -12.86 10.27
CA SER A 88 -4.79 -12.05 9.99
C SER A 88 -4.76 -11.54 8.55
N THR A 89 -5.91 -11.52 7.91
CA THR A 89 -6.06 -11.00 6.56
C THR A 89 -6.81 -9.67 6.60
N PHE A 90 -6.24 -8.64 5.98
CA PHE A 90 -6.86 -7.32 5.81
C PHE A 90 -7.37 -7.17 4.39
N GLU A 91 -8.55 -6.58 4.26
CA GLU A 91 -9.12 -6.18 2.98
C GLU A 91 -8.91 -4.70 2.73
N TYR A 92 -8.58 -4.33 1.50
CA TYR A 92 -8.51 -2.94 1.07
C TYR A 92 -8.88 -2.81 -0.40
N ARG A 93 -9.23 -1.60 -0.83
CA ARG A 93 -9.57 -1.37 -2.23
C ARG A 93 -8.37 -0.95 -3.04
N ASN A 94 -8.30 -1.46 -4.27
CA ASN A 94 -7.31 -1.00 -5.23
C ASN A 94 -7.60 0.45 -5.63
N ALA A 95 -6.61 1.33 -5.51
CA ALA A 95 -6.80 2.76 -5.83
C ALA A 95 -7.10 3.01 -7.33
N ASN A 96 -6.55 2.17 -8.22
CA ASN A 96 -6.76 2.28 -9.66
C ASN A 96 -7.97 1.47 -10.14
N ARG A 97 -8.43 0.51 -9.36
CA ARG A 97 -9.57 -0.37 -9.62
C ARG A 97 -10.40 -0.51 -8.34
N PRO A 98 -11.14 0.52 -7.93
CA PRO A 98 -11.79 0.57 -6.62
C PRO A 98 -12.89 -0.49 -6.41
N GLU A 99 -13.35 -1.14 -7.47
CA GLU A 99 -14.26 -2.29 -7.40
C GLU A 99 -13.56 -3.60 -6.99
N GLU A 100 -12.21 -3.64 -7.09
CA GLU A 100 -11.45 -4.81 -6.69
C GLU A 100 -11.08 -4.76 -5.21
N ILE A 101 -11.31 -5.87 -4.52
CA ILE A 101 -10.82 -6.10 -3.17
C ILE A 101 -9.45 -6.76 -3.26
N ASN A 102 -8.47 -6.11 -2.66
CA ASN A 102 -7.15 -6.65 -2.48
C ASN A 102 -6.96 -7.12 -1.04
N TYR A 103 -6.02 -8.04 -0.85
CA TYR A 103 -5.75 -8.67 0.43
C TYR A 103 -4.32 -8.43 0.86
N LEU A 104 -4.14 -8.23 2.17
CA LEU A 104 -2.85 -8.16 2.84
C LEU A 104 -2.83 -9.17 3.97
N GLN A 105 -1.83 -10.03 3.97
CA GLN A 105 -1.64 -11.04 5.00
C GLN A 105 -0.67 -10.55 6.08
N TRP A 106 -1.08 -10.51 7.32
CA TRP A 106 -0.23 -10.31 8.49
C TRP A 106 0.05 -11.67 9.14
N SER A 107 1.30 -12.11 9.14
CA SER A 107 1.67 -13.45 9.60
C SER A 107 2.88 -13.45 10.52
N PRO A 108 2.71 -13.76 11.80
CA PRO A 108 3.82 -14.11 12.68
C PRO A 108 4.26 -15.54 12.42
N PHE A 109 5.53 -15.72 12.08
CA PHE A 109 6.19 -17.01 11.93
C PHE A 109 6.92 -17.38 13.21
N LYS A 110 7.05 -18.67 13.48
CA LYS A 110 7.89 -19.15 14.58
C LYS A 110 9.34 -18.74 14.33
N LYS A 111 10.00 -18.15 15.32
CA LYS A 111 11.43 -17.81 15.26
C LYS A 111 12.27 -19.01 14.85
N GLY A 112 13.15 -18.80 13.88
CA GLY A 112 13.96 -19.85 13.29
C GLY A 112 13.26 -20.64 12.16
N SER A 113 12.10 -20.19 11.68
CA SER A 113 11.50 -20.75 10.47
C SER A 113 12.44 -20.61 9.27
N GLU A 114 12.63 -21.68 8.52
CA GLU A 114 13.42 -21.71 7.28
C GLU A 114 12.79 -20.90 6.14
N TYR A 115 11.54 -20.48 6.29
CA TYR A 115 10.84 -19.73 5.26
C TYR A 115 11.53 -18.42 4.88
N PHE A 116 12.26 -17.80 5.83
CA PHE A 116 13.00 -16.57 5.59
C PHE A 116 14.42 -16.79 5.06
N ALA A 117 14.90 -18.04 5.05
CA ALA A 117 16.22 -18.33 4.52
C ALA A 117 16.33 -17.94 3.02
N PRO A 118 17.50 -17.50 2.56
CA PRO A 118 18.76 -17.37 3.28
C PRO A 118 18.93 -16.05 4.04
N SER A 119 17.91 -15.16 4.07
CA SER A 119 17.95 -13.92 4.84
C SER A 119 18.09 -14.22 6.34
N LYS A 120 18.86 -13.36 7.03
CA LYS A 120 18.99 -13.39 8.49
C LYS A 120 18.14 -12.32 9.18
N LYS A 121 17.32 -11.63 8.41
CA LYS A 121 16.38 -10.61 8.95
C LYS A 121 15.20 -11.29 9.63
N GLU A 122 14.61 -10.61 10.58
CA GLU A 122 13.48 -11.12 11.37
C GLU A 122 12.12 -10.81 10.74
N PHE A 123 12.12 -10.28 9.52
CA PHE A 123 10.91 -9.97 8.76
C PHE A 123 11.10 -10.24 7.27
N MET A 124 10.00 -10.38 6.57
CA MET A 124 9.92 -10.42 5.12
C MET A 124 8.66 -9.68 4.66
N ILE A 125 8.79 -8.87 3.63
CA ILE A 125 7.67 -8.20 2.99
C ILE A 125 7.28 -8.97 1.74
N ASN A 126 5.97 -9.26 1.62
CA ASN A 126 5.37 -9.70 0.38
C ASN A 126 4.88 -8.46 -0.38
N TYR A 127 5.32 -8.29 -1.62
CA TYR A 127 4.84 -7.25 -2.51
C TYR A 127 3.88 -7.84 -3.55
N ARG A 128 2.70 -7.25 -3.66
CA ARG A 128 1.81 -7.49 -4.78
C ARG A 128 2.43 -6.91 -6.05
N VAL A 129 2.40 -7.68 -7.12
CA VAL A 129 2.98 -7.27 -8.41
C VAL A 129 1.99 -7.53 -9.53
N GLN A 130 2.26 -6.95 -10.68
CA GLN A 130 1.64 -7.33 -11.96
C GLN A 130 2.72 -7.74 -12.94
N ASN A 131 2.43 -8.72 -13.81
CA ASN A 131 3.34 -9.28 -14.80
C ASN A 131 4.64 -9.78 -14.14
N ILE A 132 4.51 -10.80 -13.27
CA ILE A 132 5.62 -11.33 -12.47
C ILE A 132 6.76 -11.88 -13.35
N GLU A 133 6.44 -12.50 -14.47
CA GLU A 133 7.45 -13.01 -15.43
C GLU A 133 8.28 -11.86 -16.03
N GLY A 134 7.61 -10.80 -16.47
CA GLY A 134 8.27 -9.60 -16.98
C GLY A 134 9.10 -8.91 -15.90
N LEU A 135 8.60 -8.89 -14.65
CA LEU A 135 9.31 -8.31 -13.52
C LEU A 135 10.56 -9.11 -13.17
N VAL A 136 10.47 -10.44 -13.10
CA VAL A 136 11.64 -11.32 -12.85
C VAL A 136 12.69 -11.13 -13.93
N LYS A 137 12.30 -11.09 -15.21
CA LYS A 137 13.24 -10.84 -16.30
C LYS A 137 13.96 -9.50 -16.15
N LYS A 138 13.23 -8.45 -15.80
CA LYS A 138 13.79 -7.11 -15.52
C LYS A 138 14.77 -7.15 -14.35
N LEU A 139 14.39 -7.80 -13.25
CA LEU A 139 15.24 -7.93 -12.06
C LEU A 139 16.53 -8.68 -12.36
N GLN A 140 16.46 -9.78 -13.11
CA GLN A 140 17.64 -10.53 -13.58
C GLN A 140 18.57 -9.67 -14.42
N THR A 141 18.01 -8.88 -15.37
CA THR A 141 18.81 -7.96 -16.18
C THR A 141 19.51 -6.89 -15.32
N ASN A 142 18.90 -6.50 -14.22
CA ASN A 142 19.46 -5.55 -13.26
C ASN A 142 20.42 -6.19 -12.23
N GLY A 143 20.70 -7.49 -12.34
CA GLY A 143 21.60 -8.20 -11.43
C GLY A 143 21.01 -8.53 -10.06
N VAL A 144 19.68 -8.46 -9.88
CA VAL A 144 19.03 -8.84 -8.63
C VAL A 144 19.05 -10.36 -8.47
N THR A 145 19.36 -10.83 -7.27
CA THR A 145 19.37 -12.26 -6.94
C THR A 145 17.93 -12.77 -6.86
N ILE A 146 17.59 -13.70 -7.76
CA ILE A 146 16.35 -14.47 -7.70
C ILE A 146 16.65 -15.77 -6.92
N LEU A 147 15.87 -16.03 -5.87
CA LEU A 147 16.15 -17.12 -4.93
C LEU A 147 15.55 -18.46 -5.36
N ASP A 148 14.46 -18.44 -6.10
CA ASP A 148 13.72 -19.62 -6.52
C ASP A 148 13.03 -19.43 -7.88
N LYS A 149 12.27 -20.42 -8.32
CA LYS A 149 11.45 -20.34 -9.54
C LYS A 149 10.10 -19.73 -9.22
N ILE A 150 9.45 -19.16 -10.25
CA ILE A 150 8.05 -18.75 -10.13
C ILE A 150 7.20 -20.00 -9.86
N GLU A 151 6.52 -20.01 -8.72
CA GLU A 151 5.53 -21.03 -8.35
C GLU A 151 4.13 -20.51 -8.69
N THR A 152 3.27 -21.40 -9.19
CA THR A 152 1.91 -21.05 -9.59
C THR A 152 0.89 -21.84 -8.78
N TYR A 153 -0.04 -21.13 -8.17
CA TYR A 153 -1.16 -21.65 -7.41
C TYR A 153 -2.48 -21.07 -7.92
N ASP A 154 -3.60 -21.61 -7.49
CA ASP A 154 -4.94 -21.13 -7.89
C ASP A 154 -5.17 -19.64 -7.51
N TYR A 155 -4.53 -19.17 -6.45
CA TYR A 155 -4.65 -17.81 -5.91
C TYR A 155 -3.51 -16.86 -6.33
N GLY A 156 -2.62 -17.29 -7.21
CA GLY A 156 -1.57 -16.43 -7.76
C GLY A 156 -0.23 -17.10 -7.98
N LYS A 157 0.74 -16.28 -8.39
CA LYS A 157 2.12 -16.69 -8.65
C LYS A 157 3.06 -16.03 -7.65
N PHE A 158 4.11 -16.76 -7.25
CA PHE A 158 5.07 -16.32 -6.24
C PHE A 158 6.49 -16.54 -6.71
N VAL A 159 7.41 -15.68 -6.27
CA VAL A 159 8.85 -15.85 -6.42
C VAL A 159 9.54 -15.05 -5.33
N HIS A 160 10.69 -15.52 -4.85
CA HIS A 160 11.48 -14.79 -3.88
C HIS A 160 12.73 -14.19 -4.50
N ILE A 161 13.09 -13.02 -4.00
CA ILE A 161 14.30 -12.29 -4.39
C ILE A 161 15.05 -11.83 -3.15
N MET A 162 16.30 -11.41 -3.33
CA MET A 162 17.10 -10.78 -2.29
C MET A 162 17.39 -9.34 -2.68
N ASP A 163 17.16 -8.39 -1.79
CA ASP A 163 17.60 -7.01 -1.99
C ASP A 163 19.07 -6.79 -1.63
N SER A 164 19.58 -5.58 -1.86
CA SER A 164 20.98 -5.22 -1.61
C SER A 164 21.38 -5.22 -0.13
N GLU A 165 20.42 -5.20 0.79
CA GLU A 165 20.61 -5.19 2.24
C GLU A 165 20.41 -6.60 2.86
N GLY A 166 20.17 -7.63 2.01
CA GLY A 166 19.93 -9.00 2.44
C GLY A 166 18.54 -9.26 3.01
N ASN A 167 17.56 -8.43 2.68
CA ASN A 167 16.17 -8.74 2.96
C ASN A 167 15.64 -9.71 1.90
N LYS A 168 15.09 -10.84 2.33
CA LYS A 168 14.27 -11.67 1.45
C LYS A 168 12.95 -10.96 1.20
N ILE A 169 12.54 -10.93 -0.04
CA ILE A 169 11.29 -10.32 -0.51
C ILE A 169 10.51 -11.40 -1.24
N GLU A 170 9.24 -11.53 -0.94
CA GLU A 170 8.31 -12.34 -1.72
C GLU A 170 7.55 -11.43 -2.69
N LEU A 171 7.56 -11.77 -3.97
CA LEU A 171 6.76 -11.14 -5.01
C LEU A 171 5.55 -12.02 -5.28
N TRP A 172 4.36 -11.44 -5.25
CA TRP A 172 3.09 -12.12 -5.44
C TRP A 172 2.25 -11.44 -6.52
N GLU A 173 1.98 -12.16 -7.61
CA GLU A 173 0.97 -11.75 -8.60
C GLU A 173 -0.35 -12.44 -8.25
N PRO A 174 -1.28 -11.74 -7.57
CA PRO A 174 -2.50 -12.35 -7.05
C PRO A 174 -3.57 -12.59 -8.10
N ILE A 175 -4.45 -13.55 -7.78
CA ILE A 175 -5.73 -13.76 -8.44
C ILE A 175 -6.82 -13.47 -7.39
N ASP A 176 -7.06 -12.17 -7.15
CA ASP A 176 -7.89 -11.68 -6.02
C ASP A 176 -9.31 -12.25 -5.99
N HIS A 177 -9.92 -12.48 -7.14
CA HIS A 177 -11.29 -13.04 -7.19
C HIS A 177 -11.38 -14.46 -6.63
N VAL A 178 -10.29 -15.22 -6.63
CA VAL A 178 -10.24 -16.55 -6.01
C VAL A 178 -10.29 -16.40 -4.50
N LEU A 179 -9.49 -15.48 -3.93
CA LEU A 179 -9.49 -15.20 -2.50
C LEU A 179 -10.87 -14.69 -2.02
N THR A 180 -11.51 -13.83 -2.81
CA THR A 180 -12.88 -13.35 -2.53
C THR A 180 -13.89 -14.49 -2.48
N LYS A 181 -13.75 -15.49 -3.37
CA LYS A 181 -14.66 -16.68 -3.39
C LYS A 181 -14.42 -17.63 -2.23
N VAL A 182 -13.16 -17.82 -1.83
CA VAL A 182 -12.83 -18.68 -0.69
C VAL A 182 -13.49 -18.15 0.57
N GLY A 183 -13.60 -16.83 0.69
CA GLY A 183 -14.18 -16.17 1.84
C GLY A 183 -13.32 -16.33 3.09
N GLY A 184 -13.91 -16.05 4.22
CA GLY A 184 -13.25 -16.12 5.52
C GLY A 184 -13.44 -14.84 6.31
N LYS A 185 -13.10 -14.90 7.59
CA LYS A 185 -13.10 -13.69 8.41
C LYS A 185 -11.87 -12.86 8.10
N THR A 186 -12.07 -11.58 7.85
CA THR A 186 -11.01 -10.60 7.60
C THR A 186 -11.12 -9.47 8.60
N THR A 187 -9.98 -8.91 8.97
CA THR A 187 -9.93 -7.67 9.75
C THR A 187 -10.28 -6.49 8.84
N LYS A 188 -11.24 -5.67 9.27
CA LYS A 188 -11.77 -4.53 8.50
C LYS A 188 -11.50 -3.22 9.21
#